data_578ae217f7390a31bfba4aa8118f91bf
#
_entry.id   578ae217f7390a31bfba4aa8118f91bf
#
_cell.length_a   1.000
_cell.length_b   1.000
_cell.length_c   1.000
_cell.angle_alpha   90.00
_cell.angle_beta   90.00
_cell.angle_gamma   90.00
#
_symmetry.space_group_name_H-M   'P 1'
#
loop_
_entity.id
_entity.type
_entity.pdbx_description
1 polymer ?
#
loop_
_entity_poly.entity_id
_entity_poly.type
_entity_poly.pdbx_seq_one_letter_code
_entity_poly.pdbx_strand_id
1 'polypeptide(L)'
;MNIFYLDSNPKKCAEMHHDKHCSKMLVEYAQLMSTAHRVLDGEKYIDKTAAGRRLQRWHHNNDELYKASHINHPSNIWLRLSKNNYKFLYEMWCHLHDEFLKRYRKPHMSYTKLNKVLANPPKNCGDMPFTQPAQTMPEDVKHQDSIIAYRNYYIKYKKDFATWKTSTPAWYKTA
;
A
#
# COMPACT_ATOMS: atom_id res chain seq x y z
N MET A 1 5.48 -4.25 4.51
CA MET A 1 4.42 -3.76 3.58
C MET A 1 3.21 -3.28 4.38
N ASN A 2 3.34 -2.17 5.10
CA ASN A 2 2.22 -1.55 5.82
C ASN A 2 1.42 -0.66 4.88
N ILE A 3 0.13 -0.52 5.14
CA ILE A 3 -0.69 0.55 4.57
C ILE A 3 -0.74 1.64 5.63
N PHE A 4 0.04 2.70 5.47
CA PHE A 4 0.13 3.79 6.45
C PHE A 4 -1.15 4.63 6.42
N TYR A 5 -2.10 4.26 7.27
CA TYR A 5 -3.42 4.87 7.39
C TYR A 5 -3.39 6.06 8.35
N LEU A 6 -2.99 7.23 7.83
CA LEU A 6 -2.74 8.44 8.63
C LEU A 6 -3.96 9.37 8.71
N ASP A 7 -4.94 9.17 7.83
CA ASP A 7 -6.23 9.89 7.79
C ASP A 7 -7.27 9.03 7.07
N SER A 8 -8.55 9.21 7.39
CA SER A 8 -9.65 8.52 6.69
C SER A 8 -9.92 9.06 5.28
N ASN A 9 -9.51 10.29 4.99
CA ASN A 9 -9.55 10.85 3.66
C ASN A 9 -8.29 10.42 2.87
N PRO A 10 -8.42 9.74 1.71
CA PRO A 10 -7.28 9.22 0.95
C PRO A 10 -6.25 10.28 0.56
N LYS A 11 -6.72 11.48 0.18
CA LYS A 11 -5.84 12.59 -0.19
C LYS A 11 -5.04 13.11 1.01
N LYS A 12 -5.71 13.39 2.13
CA LYS A 12 -5.03 13.82 3.37
C LYS A 12 -4.06 12.76 3.87
N CYS A 13 -4.46 11.48 3.80
CA CYS A 13 -3.60 10.36 4.16
C CYS A 13 -2.32 10.34 3.32
N ALA A 14 -2.42 10.54 2.01
CA ALA A 14 -1.28 10.62 1.10
C ALA A 14 -0.36 11.81 1.41
N GLU A 15 -0.93 13.00 1.64
CA GLU A 15 -0.19 14.23 1.98
C GLU A 15 0.63 14.08 3.27
N MET A 16 0.16 13.25 4.22
CA MET A 16 0.82 13.01 5.50
C MET A 16 1.99 12.02 5.43
N HIS A 17 2.17 11.29 4.32
CA HIS A 17 3.33 10.41 4.17
C HIS A 17 4.64 11.23 4.17
N HIS A 18 5.60 10.85 5.02
CA HIS A 18 6.93 11.49 5.00
C HIS A 18 7.69 11.16 3.71
N ASP A 19 8.75 11.90 3.40
CA ASP A 19 9.42 11.87 2.10
C ASP A 19 9.90 10.47 1.66
N LYS A 20 10.51 9.70 2.58
CA LYS A 20 10.93 8.33 2.27
C LYS A 20 9.73 7.42 1.96
N HIS A 21 8.61 7.57 2.69
CA HIS A 21 7.40 6.80 2.41
C HIS A 21 6.69 7.29 1.15
N CYS A 22 6.71 8.58 0.85
CA CYS A 22 6.14 9.11 -0.40
C CYS A 22 6.72 8.39 -1.63
N SER A 23 8.04 8.16 -1.66
CA SER A 23 8.68 7.41 -2.74
C SER A 23 8.48 5.89 -2.63
N LYS A 24 8.80 5.32 -1.47
CA LYS A 24 8.81 3.87 -1.26
C LYS A 24 7.43 3.24 -1.40
N MET A 25 6.40 3.89 -0.85
CA MET A 25 5.06 3.31 -0.82
C MET A 25 4.37 3.35 -2.19
N LEU A 26 4.81 4.16 -3.13
CA LEU A 26 4.35 4.07 -4.52
C LEU A 26 4.69 2.71 -5.16
N VAL A 27 5.81 2.11 -4.78
CA VAL A 27 6.15 0.74 -5.21
C VAL A 27 5.37 -0.30 -4.40
N GLU A 28 5.38 -0.18 -3.06
CA GLU A 28 4.79 -1.21 -2.19
C GLU A 28 3.26 -1.30 -2.34
N TYR A 29 2.56 -0.18 -2.49
CA TYR A 29 1.11 -0.19 -2.73
C TYR A 29 0.78 -0.77 -4.11
N ALA A 30 1.56 -0.46 -5.14
CA ALA A 30 1.42 -1.10 -6.44
C ALA A 30 1.69 -2.62 -6.39
N GLN A 31 2.65 -3.07 -5.57
CA GLN A 31 2.90 -4.50 -5.33
C GLN A 31 1.73 -5.19 -4.61
N LEU A 32 1.13 -4.53 -3.60
CA LEU A 32 -0.05 -5.03 -2.91
C LEU A 32 -1.22 -5.22 -3.88
N MET A 33 -1.53 -4.18 -4.67
CA MET A 33 -2.62 -4.23 -5.65
C MET A 33 -2.35 -5.25 -6.77
N SER A 34 -1.14 -5.30 -7.31
CA SER A 34 -0.75 -6.31 -8.30
C SER A 34 -0.87 -7.74 -7.74
N THR A 35 -0.49 -7.93 -6.47
CA THR A 35 -0.66 -9.21 -5.79
C THR A 35 -2.13 -9.60 -5.65
N ALA A 36 -3.02 -8.62 -5.34
CA ALA A 36 -4.45 -8.87 -5.28
C ALA A 36 -4.99 -9.37 -6.62
N HIS A 37 -4.65 -8.72 -7.74
CA HIS A 37 -5.04 -9.17 -9.08
C HIS A 37 -4.56 -10.59 -9.39
N ARG A 38 -3.27 -10.84 -9.18
CA ARG A 38 -2.70 -12.16 -9.47
C ARG A 38 -3.30 -13.27 -8.62
N VAL A 39 -3.55 -13.02 -7.35
CA VAL A 39 -4.08 -14.04 -6.43
C VAL A 39 -5.57 -14.31 -6.65
N LEU A 40 -6.36 -13.29 -6.98
CA LEU A 40 -7.81 -13.41 -7.10
C LEU A 40 -8.26 -13.78 -8.51
N ASP A 41 -7.62 -13.21 -9.54
CA ASP A 41 -8.03 -13.37 -10.94
C ASP A 41 -7.02 -14.18 -11.77
N GLY A 42 -5.86 -14.53 -11.21
CA GLY A 42 -4.84 -15.32 -11.89
C GLY A 42 -4.89 -16.80 -11.56
N GLU A 43 -4.09 -17.57 -12.27
CA GLU A 43 -3.94 -19.02 -12.11
C GLU A 43 -2.72 -19.36 -11.25
N LYS A 44 -2.94 -20.18 -10.23
CA LYS A 44 -1.87 -20.65 -9.33
C LYS A 44 -1.12 -21.81 -9.97
N TYR A 45 0.20 -21.73 -9.93
CA TYR A 45 1.07 -22.82 -10.38
C TYR A 45 2.26 -23.04 -9.45
N ILE A 46 2.91 -24.18 -9.59
CA ILE A 46 4.14 -24.51 -8.84
C ILE A 46 5.34 -24.29 -9.74
N ASP A 47 6.22 -23.41 -9.29
CA ASP A 47 7.52 -23.13 -9.91
C ASP A 47 8.65 -23.72 -9.05
N LYS A 48 9.87 -23.72 -9.56
CA LYS A 48 11.08 -24.13 -8.82
C LYS A 48 12.10 -22.99 -8.84
N THR A 49 12.76 -22.78 -7.70
CA THR A 49 13.95 -21.91 -7.63
C THR A 49 15.13 -22.58 -8.37
N ALA A 50 16.17 -21.81 -8.66
CA ALA A 50 17.44 -22.36 -9.19
C ALA A 50 18.01 -23.48 -8.29
N ALA A 51 17.75 -23.43 -6.97
CA ALA A 51 18.13 -24.47 -6.01
C ALA A 51 17.09 -25.62 -5.89
N GLY A 52 16.12 -25.74 -6.81
CA GLY A 52 15.12 -26.80 -6.84
C GLY A 52 13.97 -26.68 -5.82
N ARG A 53 13.94 -25.64 -4.97
CA ARG A 53 12.87 -25.42 -3.98
C ARG A 53 11.56 -25.07 -4.67
N ARG A 54 10.48 -25.78 -4.32
CA ARG A 54 9.13 -25.51 -4.83
C ARG A 54 8.61 -24.17 -4.32
N LEU A 55 8.06 -23.35 -5.23
CA LEU A 55 7.45 -22.05 -4.95
C LEU A 55 6.05 -21.98 -5.55
N GLN A 56 5.11 -21.43 -4.81
CA GLN A 56 3.81 -21.07 -5.37
C GLN A 56 3.93 -19.74 -6.12
N ARG A 57 3.41 -19.71 -7.34
CA ARG A 57 3.35 -18.55 -8.20
C ARG A 57 1.94 -18.36 -8.74
N TRP A 58 1.68 -17.19 -9.30
CA TRP A 58 0.42 -16.85 -9.97
C TRP A 58 0.72 -16.27 -11.33
N HIS A 59 0.17 -16.90 -12.36
CA HIS A 59 0.12 -16.35 -13.71
C HIS A 59 -1.10 -15.43 -13.82
N HIS A 60 -1.00 -14.36 -14.58
CA HIS A 60 -2.10 -13.44 -14.91
C HIS A 60 -1.89 -12.94 -16.33
N ASN A 61 -2.96 -12.79 -17.11
CA ASN A 61 -2.89 -12.40 -18.52
C ASN A 61 -2.34 -10.97 -18.74
N ASN A 62 -2.27 -10.17 -17.69
CA ASN A 62 -1.63 -8.86 -17.75
C ASN A 62 -0.20 -8.94 -17.18
N ASP A 63 0.78 -8.88 -18.08
CA ASP A 63 2.21 -8.97 -17.75
C ASP A 63 2.78 -7.69 -17.11
N GLU A 64 2.06 -6.55 -17.19
CA GLU A 64 2.49 -5.32 -16.54
C GLU A 64 2.45 -5.40 -15.02
N LEU A 65 1.55 -6.22 -14.46
CA LEU A 65 1.41 -6.42 -13.02
C LEU A 65 2.71 -6.94 -12.39
N TYR A 66 3.08 -6.39 -11.27
CA TYR A 66 4.19 -6.91 -10.47
C TYR A 66 3.92 -8.36 -10.04
N LYS A 67 5.00 -9.12 -9.83
CA LYS A 67 4.90 -10.50 -9.33
C LYS A 67 4.23 -10.51 -7.97
N ALA A 68 3.40 -11.53 -7.72
CA ALA A 68 2.75 -11.71 -6.42
C ALA A 68 3.80 -11.91 -5.32
N SER A 69 3.69 -11.16 -4.24
CA SER A 69 4.60 -11.21 -3.11
C SER A 69 3.87 -11.01 -1.79
N HIS A 70 4.43 -11.55 -0.70
CA HIS A 70 3.89 -11.38 0.66
C HIS A 70 2.39 -11.66 0.78
N ILE A 71 1.91 -12.72 0.14
CA ILE A 71 0.49 -13.05 -0.07
C ILE A 71 -0.27 -13.15 1.24
N ASN A 72 0.38 -13.72 2.28
CA ASN A 72 -0.20 -13.92 3.60
C ASN A 72 0.04 -12.74 4.56
N HIS A 73 0.64 -11.66 4.09
CA HIS A 73 0.81 -10.45 4.91
C HIS A 73 -0.56 -9.83 5.21
N PRO A 74 -0.83 -9.40 6.46
CA PRO A 74 -2.14 -8.86 6.85
C PRO A 74 -2.68 -7.75 5.94
N SER A 75 -1.82 -6.85 5.46
CA SER A 75 -2.21 -5.80 4.51
C SER A 75 -2.68 -6.36 3.16
N ASN A 76 -2.07 -7.47 2.69
CA ASN A 76 -2.48 -8.14 1.47
C ASN A 76 -3.81 -8.88 1.64
N ILE A 77 -4.02 -9.51 2.80
CA ILE A 77 -5.29 -10.15 3.14
C ILE A 77 -6.38 -9.09 3.21
N TRP A 78 -6.16 -8.01 3.97
CA TRP A 78 -7.08 -6.88 4.11
C TRP A 78 -7.53 -6.31 2.76
N LEU A 79 -6.58 -6.12 1.84
CA LEU A 79 -6.86 -5.55 0.52
C LEU A 79 -7.81 -6.42 -0.31
N ARG A 80 -7.66 -7.75 -0.23
CA ARG A 80 -8.48 -8.72 -0.99
C ARG A 80 -9.87 -8.97 -0.41
N LEU A 81 -10.12 -8.58 0.84
CA LEU A 81 -11.41 -8.78 1.51
C LEU A 81 -12.51 -7.87 0.95
N SER A 82 -12.16 -6.71 0.39
CA SER A 82 -13.16 -5.73 0.01
C SER A 82 -12.72 -4.87 -1.18
N LYS A 83 -13.62 -4.72 -2.15
CA LYS A 83 -13.49 -3.74 -3.23
C LYS A 83 -13.37 -2.31 -2.67
N ASN A 84 -14.01 -2.02 -1.53
CA ASN A 84 -13.90 -0.70 -0.89
C ASN A 84 -12.52 -0.47 -0.27
N ASN A 85 -11.91 -1.52 0.31
CA ASN A 85 -10.52 -1.46 0.79
C ASN A 85 -9.55 -1.22 -0.37
N TYR A 86 -9.77 -1.92 -1.48
CA TYR A 86 -8.96 -1.75 -2.69
C TYR A 86 -9.08 -0.34 -3.27
N LYS A 87 -10.30 0.18 -3.42
CA LYS A 87 -10.56 1.54 -3.93
C LYS A 87 -9.89 2.60 -3.06
N PHE A 88 -10.02 2.48 -1.73
CA PHE A 88 -9.33 3.38 -0.80
C PHE A 88 -7.83 3.40 -1.04
N LEU A 89 -7.18 2.22 -1.14
CA LEU A 89 -5.74 2.15 -1.38
C LEU A 89 -5.37 2.73 -2.73
N TYR A 90 -6.15 2.46 -3.78
CA TYR A 90 -5.90 2.99 -5.12
C TYR A 90 -6.01 4.53 -5.15
N GLU A 91 -7.06 5.11 -4.56
CA GLU A 91 -7.21 6.58 -4.45
C GLU A 91 -6.06 7.21 -3.68
N MET A 92 -5.71 6.65 -2.53
CA MET A 92 -4.58 7.12 -1.74
C MET A 92 -3.27 7.03 -2.54
N TRP A 93 -3.06 5.98 -3.31
CA TRP A 93 -1.89 5.79 -4.16
C TRP A 93 -1.82 6.81 -5.30
N CYS A 94 -2.96 7.17 -5.90
CA CYS A 94 -3.02 8.26 -6.89
C CYS A 94 -2.60 9.61 -6.28
N HIS A 95 -3.17 9.95 -5.13
CA HIS A 95 -2.80 11.19 -4.42
C HIS A 95 -1.36 11.17 -3.90
N LEU A 96 -0.83 10.00 -3.55
CA LEU A 96 0.58 9.86 -3.17
C LEU A 96 1.52 10.13 -4.36
N HIS A 97 1.10 9.76 -5.58
CA HIS A 97 1.82 10.13 -6.79
C HIS A 97 1.77 11.64 -7.05
N ASP A 98 0.63 12.30 -6.80
CA ASP A 98 0.53 13.77 -6.90
C ASP A 98 1.50 14.44 -5.92
N GLU A 99 1.57 13.93 -4.68
CA GLU A 99 2.56 14.38 -3.69
C GLU A 99 4.00 14.13 -4.15
N PHE A 100 4.28 12.99 -4.76
CA PHE A 100 5.59 12.69 -5.32
C PHE A 100 5.97 13.68 -6.43
N LEU A 101 5.05 13.99 -7.35
CA LEU A 101 5.24 15.00 -8.39
C LEU A 101 5.55 16.38 -7.79
N LYS A 102 4.82 16.82 -6.77
CA LYS A 102 5.07 18.09 -6.06
C LYS A 102 6.47 18.12 -5.44
N ARG A 103 6.89 17.02 -4.78
CA ARG A 103 8.15 16.95 -4.03
C ARG A 103 9.38 16.74 -4.91
N TYR A 104 9.25 15.96 -5.99
CA TYR A 104 10.40 15.48 -6.78
C TYR A 104 10.41 15.93 -8.23
N ARG A 105 9.36 16.63 -8.69
CA ARG A 105 9.24 17.21 -10.05
C ARG A 105 9.40 16.19 -11.20
N LYS A 106 9.05 14.95 -10.96
CA LYS A 106 9.08 13.88 -11.96
C LYS A 106 8.03 12.81 -11.64
N PRO A 107 7.48 12.10 -12.64
CA PRO A 107 6.55 11.01 -12.40
C PRO A 107 7.27 9.82 -11.77
N HIS A 108 6.53 9.02 -10.99
CA HIS A 108 7.03 7.78 -10.45
C HIS A 108 6.72 6.61 -11.40
N MET A 109 7.74 5.80 -11.74
CA MET A 109 7.63 4.73 -12.74
C MET A 109 6.52 3.70 -12.44
N SER A 110 6.36 3.29 -11.17
CA SER A 110 5.28 2.36 -10.80
C SER A 110 3.90 2.92 -11.14
N TYR A 111 3.68 4.22 -10.92
CA TYR A 111 2.43 4.87 -11.26
C TYR A 111 2.23 4.96 -12.77
N THR A 112 3.23 5.45 -13.49
CA THR A 112 3.20 5.57 -14.95
C THR A 112 2.86 4.23 -15.61
N LYS A 113 3.47 3.14 -15.11
CA LYS A 113 3.24 1.80 -15.63
C LYS A 113 1.87 1.23 -15.29
N LEU A 114 1.38 1.43 -14.05
CA LEU A 114 0.32 0.61 -13.50
C LEU A 114 -1.00 1.34 -13.22
N ASN A 115 -1.06 2.67 -13.35
CA ASN A 115 -2.24 3.43 -12.96
C ASN A 115 -3.54 2.96 -13.65
N LYS A 116 -3.47 2.68 -14.96
CA LYS A 116 -4.62 2.21 -15.73
C LYS A 116 -5.01 0.77 -15.37
N VAL A 117 -4.01 -0.09 -15.16
CA VAL A 117 -4.21 -1.51 -14.88
C VAL A 117 -4.82 -1.72 -13.49
N LEU A 118 -4.40 -0.90 -12.52
CA LEU A 118 -4.85 -0.99 -11.14
C LEU A 118 -6.11 -0.15 -10.83
N ALA A 119 -6.66 0.57 -11.80
CA ALA A 119 -7.79 1.49 -11.58
C ALA A 119 -9.07 0.79 -11.09
N ASN A 120 -9.24 -0.47 -11.41
CA ASN A 120 -10.37 -1.27 -10.97
C ASN A 120 -9.89 -2.40 -10.05
N PRO A 121 -10.67 -2.75 -9.02
CA PRO A 121 -10.36 -3.92 -8.21
C PRO A 121 -10.43 -5.22 -9.04
N PRO A 122 -9.73 -6.29 -8.61
CA PRO A 122 -9.88 -7.62 -9.20
C PRO A 122 -11.36 -8.03 -9.25
N LYS A 123 -11.76 -8.79 -10.29
CA LYS A 123 -13.14 -9.26 -10.46
C LYS A 123 -13.62 -10.08 -9.28
N ASN A 124 -12.76 -10.95 -8.76
CA ASN A 124 -13.04 -11.84 -7.64
C ASN A 124 -12.70 -11.22 -6.27
N CYS A 125 -12.51 -9.88 -6.21
CA CYS A 125 -12.32 -9.19 -4.94
C CYS A 125 -13.61 -9.22 -4.11
N GLY A 126 -13.48 -9.42 -2.79
CA GLY A 126 -14.61 -9.49 -1.86
C GLY A 126 -15.44 -8.19 -1.84
N ASP A 127 -16.69 -8.31 -1.38
CA ASP A 127 -17.66 -7.21 -1.30
C ASP A 127 -17.96 -6.77 0.15
N MET A 128 -17.04 -7.04 1.08
CA MET A 128 -17.18 -6.60 2.47
C MET A 128 -17.22 -5.06 2.55
N PRO A 129 -17.86 -4.47 3.56
CA PRO A 129 -17.72 -3.05 3.85
C PRO A 129 -16.27 -2.66 4.04
N PHE A 130 -15.98 -1.36 3.87
CA PHE A 130 -14.64 -0.83 4.20
C PHE A 130 -14.31 -1.10 5.66
N THR A 131 -13.09 -1.54 5.91
CA THR A 131 -12.52 -1.69 7.24
C THR A 131 -11.21 -0.92 7.35
N GLN A 132 -10.81 -0.55 8.55
CA GLN A 132 -9.50 0.08 8.75
C GLN A 132 -8.37 -0.90 8.41
N PRO A 133 -7.26 -0.43 7.80
CA PRO A 133 -6.12 -1.28 7.49
C PRO A 133 -5.53 -2.00 8.69
N ALA A 134 -5.03 -3.20 8.45
CA ALA A 134 -4.37 -4.01 9.47
C ALA A 134 -3.15 -3.31 10.08
N GLN A 135 -3.02 -3.41 11.39
CA GLN A 135 -1.94 -2.81 12.16
C GLN A 135 -0.75 -3.78 12.27
N THR A 136 0.19 -3.68 11.34
CA THR A 136 1.41 -4.51 11.32
C THR A 136 2.61 -3.74 11.88
N MET A 137 2.55 -3.48 13.17
CA MET A 137 3.52 -2.69 13.91
C MET A 137 3.70 -3.25 15.33
N PRO A 138 4.70 -2.80 16.12
CA PRO A 138 4.87 -3.19 17.52
C PRO A 138 3.63 -2.89 18.37
N GLU A 139 3.38 -3.74 19.37
CA GLU A 139 2.18 -3.66 20.24
C GLU A 139 2.05 -2.32 20.96
N ASP A 140 3.16 -1.73 21.36
CA ASP A 140 3.26 -0.50 22.14
C ASP A 140 2.77 0.77 21.42
N VAL A 141 2.48 0.68 20.13
CA VAL A 141 1.88 1.77 19.32
C VAL A 141 0.54 1.42 18.73
N LYS A 142 0.05 0.19 18.93
CA LYS A 142 -1.28 -0.22 18.49
C LYS A 142 -2.38 0.52 19.24
N HIS A 143 -3.52 0.69 18.59
CA HIS A 143 -4.69 1.36 19.14
C HIS A 143 -5.96 0.81 18.48
N GLN A 144 -7.13 0.96 19.09
CA GLN A 144 -8.41 0.57 18.48
C GLN A 144 -8.66 1.29 17.15
N ASP A 145 -8.28 2.57 17.06
CA ASP A 145 -8.26 3.34 15.82
C ASP A 145 -6.91 3.19 15.12
N SER A 146 -6.93 2.65 13.90
CA SER A 146 -5.71 2.46 13.10
C SER A 146 -5.04 3.77 12.70
N ILE A 147 -5.78 4.89 12.60
CA ILE A 147 -5.19 6.21 12.34
C ILE A 147 -4.27 6.60 13.51
N ILE A 148 -4.77 6.46 14.74
CA ILE A 148 -3.98 6.76 15.95
C ILE A 148 -2.77 5.83 16.02
N ALA A 149 -2.95 4.53 15.79
CA ALA A 149 -1.86 3.55 15.78
C ALA A 149 -0.76 3.90 14.77
N TYR A 150 -1.11 4.23 13.53
CA TYR A 150 -0.12 4.60 12.51
C TYR A 150 0.55 5.96 12.77
N ARG A 151 -0.15 6.92 13.36
CA ARG A 151 0.45 8.19 13.82
C ARG A 151 1.43 7.96 14.96
N ASN A 152 1.08 7.16 15.97
CA ASN A 152 1.99 6.75 17.06
C ASN A 152 3.22 6.04 16.51
N TYR A 153 3.03 5.16 15.52
CA TYR A 153 4.13 4.47 14.86
C TYR A 153 5.10 5.43 14.15
N TYR A 154 4.57 6.48 13.51
CA TYR A 154 5.38 7.53 12.90
C TYR A 154 6.16 8.31 13.94
N ILE A 155 5.51 8.75 15.02
CA ILE A 155 6.12 9.53 16.09
C ILE A 155 7.25 8.73 16.78
N LYS A 156 6.99 7.47 17.11
CA LYS A 156 7.93 6.68 17.91
C LYS A 156 9.05 6.04 17.08
N TYR A 157 8.71 5.48 15.91
CA TYR A 157 9.64 4.62 15.14
C TYR A 157 10.13 5.23 13.84
N LYS A 158 9.64 6.40 13.44
CA LYS A 158 10.06 7.05 12.19
C LYS A 158 10.67 8.43 12.41
N LYS A 159 10.69 8.95 13.63
CA LYS A 159 11.14 10.30 13.96
C LYS A 159 12.55 10.62 13.46
N ASP A 160 13.46 9.66 13.50
CA ASP A 160 14.87 9.88 13.14
C ASP A 160 15.08 10.22 11.66
N PHE A 161 14.10 9.93 10.80
CA PHE A 161 14.19 10.16 9.36
C PHE A 161 12.92 10.69 8.71
N ALA A 162 11.88 10.98 9.49
CA ALA A 162 10.64 11.53 8.96
C ALA A 162 10.79 13.01 8.65
N THR A 163 10.81 13.35 7.38
CA THR A 163 10.88 14.72 6.85
C THR A 163 9.79 14.92 5.80
N TRP A 164 9.37 16.17 5.60
CA TRP A 164 8.39 16.55 4.59
C TRP A 164 8.90 17.74 3.80
N LYS A 165 9.13 17.56 2.50
CA LYS A 165 9.45 18.66 1.57
C LYS A 165 8.26 19.61 1.34
N THR A 166 7.07 19.17 1.71
CA THR A 166 5.84 19.95 1.77
C THR A 166 5.52 20.32 3.22
N SER A 167 4.26 20.23 3.64
CA SER A 167 3.86 20.56 5.02
C SER A 167 4.00 19.37 5.96
N THR A 168 4.69 19.54 7.07
CA THR A 168 4.65 18.59 8.18
C THR A 168 3.25 18.54 8.78
N PRO A 169 2.64 17.35 8.97
CA PRO A 169 1.31 17.22 9.58
C PRO A 169 1.24 17.84 10.98
N ALA A 170 0.11 18.50 11.30
CA ALA A 170 -0.06 19.18 12.59
C ALA A 170 0.13 18.22 13.78
N TRP A 171 -0.48 17.02 13.71
CA TRP A 171 -0.36 15.99 14.74
C TRP A 171 1.08 15.50 14.99
N TYR A 172 1.98 15.68 14.02
CA TYR A 172 3.38 15.31 14.14
C TYR A 172 4.22 16.44 14.79
N LYS A 173 3.81 17.70 14.58
CA LYS A 173 4.51 18.87 15.16
C LYS A 173 4.28 19.01 16.66
N THR A 174 3.18 18.48 17.17
CA THR A 174 2.76 18.59 18.57
C THR A 174 3.11 17.38 19.42
N ALA A 175 3.90 16.44 18.89
CA ALA A 175 4.24 15.17 19.52
C ALA A 175 5.66 15.18 20.12
#